data_4da284cd4c0e710a3d8aba8ab8d249ab
#
_entry.id   4da284cd4c0e710a3d8aba8ab8d249ab
#
_cell.length_a   1.000
_cell.length_b   1.000
_cell.length_c   1.000
_cell.angle_alpha   90.00
_cell.angle_beta   90.00
_cell.angle_gamma   90.00
#
_symmetry.space_group_name_H-M   'P 1'
#
loop_
_entity.id
_entity.type
_entity.pdbx_description
1 polymer ?
#
loop_
_entity_poly.entity_id
_entity_poly.type
_entity_poly.pdbx_seq_one_letter_code
_entity_poly.pdbx_strand_id
1 'polypeptide(L)'
;QDNVSFFGDFSDHATTLEAVDGTKTDSSETDGAKNGNTNSGAAYTKTADGLTITCSEVYANSQAIYVTMQFKSDTPFPETETLAENGTPVIDLDMTGGVDFNPDASPVIDGQVEGQFLDDNTYACIFRYDLAEAAKDYTEYSEKYNEMTQQVLDEMGITLDDLDDQTDEGYALLEEFTNKVSERGGEYQKYIKEIEIPDTFNLHLDITKVKGLEANYQWSEEDEKKYGTDAGYYKYEGDWSF
;
A
#
# COMPACT_ATOMS: atom_id res chain seq x y z
N GLN A 1 2.63 -29.75 -10.69
CA GLN A 1 2.24 -28.32 -10.79
C GLN A 1 3.38 -27.58 -10.14
N ASP A 2 4.21 -27.00 -10.96
CA ASP A 2 5.42 -26.34 -10.54
C ASP A 2 5.02 -24.95 -10.00
N ASN A 3 5.16 -24.75 -8.69
CA ASN A 3 5.20 -23.42 -8.11
C ASN A 3 6.47 -22.75 -8.63
N VAL A 4 6.34 -21.92 -9.64
CA VAL A 4 7.42 -21.08 -10.11
C VAL A 4 7.58 -19.98 -9.05
N SER A 5 8.67 -20.06 -8.28
CA SER A 5 9.14 -18.91 -7.47
C SER A 5 9.46 -17.77 -8.44
N PHE A 6 8.60 -16.74 -8.44
CA PHE A 6 8.62 -15.71 -9.46
C PHE A 6 9.78 -14.71 -9.27
N PHE A 7 10.31 -14.59 -8.05
CA PHE A 7 11.29 -13.58 -7.67
C PHE A 7 12.59 -14.13 -7.05
N GLY A 8 12.94 -15.39 -7.30
CA GLY A 8 14.16 -16.01 -6.79
C GLY A 8 14.01 -16.57 -5.37
N ASP A 9 15.03 -17.26 -4.93
CA ASP A 9 15.08 -17.91 -3.63
C ASP A 9 15.47 -16.89 -2.54
N PHE A 10 14.49 -16.34 -1.82
CA PHE A 10 14.67 -15.48 -0.65
C PHE A 10 14.68 -16.26 0.66
N SER A 11 14.98 -17.56 0.62
CA SER A 11 14.80 -18.51 1.73
C SER A 11 15.66 -18.25 2.97
N ASP A 12 16.67 -17.40 2.91
CA ASP A 12 17.65 -17.27 4.00
C ASP A 12 17.16 -16.38 5.17
N HIS A 13 16.02 -15.67 5.02
CA HIS A 13 15.51 -14.74 6.04
C HIS A 13 13.98 -14.74 6.19
N ALA A 14 13.29 -15.79 5.78
CA ALA A 14 11.84 -15.85 5.92
C ALA A 14 11.41 -15.94 7.40
N THR A 15 10.72 -14.92 7.88
CA THR A 15 10.04 -14.94 9.17
C THR A 15 8.65 -15.53 8.98
N THR A 16 8.27 -16.48 9.83
CA THR A 16 6.96 -17.15 9.74
C THR A 16 5.88 -16.20 10.21
N LEU A 17 4.94 -15.84 9.33
CA LEU A 17 3.68 -15.21 9.72
C LEU A 17 2.64 -16.31 9.91
N GLU A 18 2.02 -16.40 11.11
CA GLU A 18 0.84 -17.23 11.33
C GLU A 18 -0.41 -16.39 11.08
N ALA A 19 -1.33 -16.90 10.23
CA ALA A 19 -2.58 -16.22 9.96
C ALA A 19 -3.54 -16.28 11.13
N VAL A 20 -4.12 -15.15 11.48
CA VAL A 20 -5.29 -15.05 12.34
C VAL A 20 -6.53 -15.10 11.45
N ASP A 21 -7.19 -16.26 11.46
CA ASP A 21 -8.56 -16.56 11.04
C ASP A 21 -9.04 -16.14 9.64
N GLY A 22 -8.53 -16.86 8.65
CA GLY A 22 -9.18 -16.96 7.34
C GLY A 22 -9.20 -18.43 6.93
N THR A 23 -10.36 -18.98 6.58
CA THR A 23 -10.67 -20.38 6.25
C THR A 23 -9.50 -21.18 5.71
N LYS A 24 -8.92 -22.05 6.55
CA LYS A 24 -7.95 -23.06 6.14
C LYS A 24 -8.63 -23.99 5.13
N THR A 25 -8.14 -24.01 3.91
CA THR A 25 -8.37 -25.17 3.03
C THR A 25 -7.37 -26.25 3.43
N ASP A 26 -7.90 -27.27 4.07
CA ASP A 26 -7.19 -28.46 4.56
C ASP A 26 -6.61 -29.25 3.38
N SER A 27 -5.29 -29.39 3.33
CA SER A 27 -4.65 -30.43 2.51
C SER A 27 -3.64 -31.19 3.36
N SER A 28 -4.15 -32.30 3.89
CA SER A 28 -3.51 -33.56 4.33
C SER A 28 -2.04 -33.56 4.73
N GLU A 29 -1.86 -33.97 6.00
CA GLU A 29 -0.65 -34.48 6.64
C GLU A 29 0.13 -35.49 5.78
N THR A 30 1.46 -35.31 5.71
CA THR A 30 2.41 -36.42 5.66
C THR A 30 3.63 -36.08 6.51
N ASP A 31 3.91 -37.03 7.39
CA ASP A 31 4.90 -37.08 8.45
C ASP A 31 6.34 -37.20 7.91
N GLY A 32 7.27 -36.49 8.55
CA GLY A 32 8.66 -36.94 8.68
C GLY A 32 9.72 -36.30 7.77
N ALA A 33 10.43 -35.28 8.25
CA ALA A 33 11.91 -35.25 8.41
C ALA A 33 12.45 -33.86 8.77
N LYS A 34 13.32 -33.82 9.74
CA LYS A 34 14.00 -32.64 10.28
C LYS A 34 15.00 -32.08 9.29
N ASN A 35 15.05 -30.77 9.24
CA ASN A 35 16.08 -29.79 8.90
C ASN A 35 15.79 -28.93 7.67
N GLY A 36 15.82 -27.62 7.93
CA GLY A 36 15.65 -26.56 6.93
C GLY A 36 14.23 -25.98 7.00
N ASN A 37 14.10 -24.88 7.72
CA ASN A 37 12.84 -24.17 7.89
C ASN A 37 12.50 -23.43 6.61
N THR A 38 12.05 -24.14 5.59
CA THR A 38 11.33 -23.59 4.46
C THR A 38 9.86 -23.77 4.77
N ASN A 39 9.28 -22.82 5.51
CA ASN A 39 7.85 -22.70 5.52
C ASN A 39 7.45 -22.16 4.13
N SER A 40 7.08 -23.09 3.25
CA SER A 40 6.19 -22.78 2.15
C SER A 40 4.87 -22.35 2.80
N GLY A 41 4.74 -21.06 3.08
CA GLY A 41 3.58 -20.47 3.73
C GLY A 41 2.32 -20.87 2.98
N ALA A 42 1.27 -21.20 3.72
CA ALA A 42 -0.03 -21.42 3.11
C ALA A 42 -0.40 -20.14 2.36
N ALA A 43 -0.71 -20.27 1.07
CA ALA A 43 -1.18 -19.16 0.28
C ALA A 43 -2.56 -18.73 0.79
N TYR A 44 -2.73 -17.42 1.02
CA TYR A 44 -4.00 -16.83 1.42
C TYR A 44 -4.74 -16.38 0.17
N THR A 45 -5.97 -16.84 -0.01
CA THR A 45 -6.73 -16.58 -1.23
C THR A 45 -8.12 -16.05 -0.87
N LYS A 46 -8.50 -14.95 -1.48
CA LYS A 46 -9.82 -14.33 -1.38
C LYS A 46 -10.36 -14.04 -2.77
N THR A 47 -11.67 -14.19 -2.96
CA THR A 47 -12.34 -13.95 -4.25
C THR A 47 -13.52 -13.01 -4.04
N ALA A 48 -13.58 -11.95 -4.84
CA ALA A 48 -14.71 -11.03 -4.94
C ALA A 48 -14.74 -10.43 -6.35
N ASP A 49 -15.91 -10.04 -6.83
CA ASP A 49 -16.12 -9.37 -8.13
C ASP A 49 -15.44 -10.05 -9.33
N GLY A 50 -15.37 -11.39 -9.35
CA GLY A 50 -14.69 -12.13 -10.42
C GLY A 50 -13.17 -12.04 -10.40
N LEU A 51 -12.59 -11.45 -9.36
CA LEU A 51 -11.15 -11.37 -9.12
C LEU A 51 -10.77 -12.19 -7.89
N THR A 52 -9.79 -13.06 -8.05
CA THR A 52 -9.17 -13.84 -6.96
C THR A 52 -7.80 -13.26 -6.66
N ILE A 53 -7.58 -12.81 -5.43
CA ILE A 53 -6.28 -12.35 -4.94
C ILE A 53 -5.66 -13.43 -4.07
N THR A 54 -4.40 -13.76 -4.32
CA THR A 54 -3.61 -14.73 -3.56
C THR A 54 -2.33 -14.06 -3.06
N CYS A 55 -2.14 -14.04 -1.75
CA CYS A 55 -0.87 -13.69 -1.10
C CYS A 55 -0.12 -14.99 -0.80
N SER A 56 1.09 -15.17 -1.32
CA SER A 56 1.77 -16.48 -1.29
C SER A 56 3.11 -16.49 -0.57
N GLU A 57 3.91 -15.47 -0.71
CA GLU A 57 5.24 -15.38 -0.10
C GLU A 57 5.38 -14.07 0.65
N VAL A 58 5.96 -14.14 1.85
CA VAL A 58 6.23 -12.97 2.66
C VAL A 58 7.68 -12.99 3.09
N TYR A 59 8.39 -11.93 2.80
CA TYR A 59 9.75 -11.69 3.27
C TYR A 59 9.77 -10.43 4.12
N ALA A 60 10.39 -10.49 5.28
CA ALA A 60 10.55 -9.33 6.17
C ALA A 60 12.01 -9.13 6.58
N ASN A 61 12.40 -7.87 6.67
CA ASN A 61 13.63 -7.43 7.32
C ASN A 61 13.30 -6.27 8.28
N SER A 62 14.30 -5.67 8.91
CA SER A 62 14.09 -4.56 9.85
C SER A 62 13.51 -3.27 9.24
N GLN A 63 13.39 -3.18 7.92
CA GLN A 63 12.94 -1.97 7.22
C GLN A 63 11.62 -2.16 6.48
N ALA A 64 11.37 -3.37 5.96
CA ALA A 64 10.20 -3.59 5.12
C ALA A 64 9.71 -5.04 5.16
N ILE A 65 8.44 -5.22 4.86
CA ILE A 65 7.80 -6.50 4.55
C ILE A 65 7.46 -6.48 3.07
N TYR A 66 7.77 -7.56 2.37
CA TYR A 66 7.44 -7.78 0.97
C TYR A 66 6.45 -8.92 0.88
N VAL A 67 5.34 -8.69 0.19
CA VAL A 67 4.28 -9.67 -0.01
C VAL A 67 4.13 -9.91 -1.50
N THR A 68 4.29 -11.17 -1.93
CA THR A 68 3.98 -11.57 -3.30
C THR A 68 2.48 -11.76 -3.45
N MET A 69 1.89 -11.01 -4.39
CA MET A 69 0.47 -11.07 -4.70
C MET A 69 0.23 -11.53 -6.13
N GLN A 70 -0.79 -12.36 -6.31
CA GLN A 70 -1.29 -12.76 -7.62
C GLN A 70 -2.77 -12.40 -7.72
N PHE A 71 -3.14 -11.75 -8.80
CA PHE A 71 -4.51 -11.36 -9.14
C PHE A 71 -4.95 -12.19 -10.34
N LYS A 72 -5.97 -13.02 -10.14
CA LYS A 72 -6.52 -13.87 -11.20
C LYS A 72 -7.96 -13.50 -11.46
N SER A 73 -8.23 -13.01 -12.68
CA SER A 73 -9.57 -12.65 -13.13
C SER A 73 -10.27 -13.84 -13.80
N ASP A 74 -11.58 -13.95 -13.61
CA ASP A 74 -12.43 -14.94 -14.30
C ASP A 74 -12.50 -14.69 -15.82
N THR A 75 -12.26 -13.45 -16.25
CA THR A 75 -12.19 -13.04 -17.67
C THR A 75 -10.85 -12.41 -17.97
N PRO A 76 -10.38 -12.40 -19.23
CA PRO A 76 -9.17 -11.67 -19.58
C PRO A 76 -9.20 -10.21 -19.11
N PHE A 77 -8.09 -9.74 -18.55
CA PHE A 77 -7.93 -8.32 -18.24
C PHE A 77 -8.05 -7.50 -19.55
N PRO A 78 -8.63 -6.29 -19.50
CA PRO A 78 -8.54 -5.35 -20.60
C PRO A 78 -7.07 -5.05 -20.95
N GLU A 79 -6.83 -4.62 -22.20
CA GLU A 79 -5.52 -4.15 -22.59
C GLU A 79 -5.13 -2.97 -21.69
N THR A 80 -4.04 -3.13 -20.93
CA THR A 80 -3.64 -2.21 -19.87
C THR A 80 -2.48 -1.35 -20.34
N GLU A 81 -2.56 -0.05 -20.09
CA GLU A 81 -1.48 0.92 -20.34
C GLU A 81 -0.21 0.53 -19.59
N THR A 82 0.94 0.83 -20.16
CA THR A 82 2.24 0.55 -19.55
C THR A 82 3.07 1.81 -19.40
N LEU A 83 3.93 1.83 -18.39
CA LEU A 83 4.94 2.88 -18.28
C LEU A 83 5.91 2.80 -19.46
N ALA A 84 6.12 3.93 -20.11
CA ALA A 84 6.90 4.00 -21.35
C ALA A 84 8.36 3.52 -21.21
N GLU A 85 8.95 3.65 -20.01
CA GLU A 85 10.37 3.36 -19.78
C GLU A 85 10.68 1.89 -19.55
N ASN A 86 9.76 1.13 -18.93
CA ASN A 86 10.03 -0.25 -18.51
C ASN A 86 8.95 -1.26 -18.90
N GLY A 87 7.84 -0.81 -19.49
CA GLY A 87 6.73 -1.68 -19.88
C GLY A 87 5.92 -2.25 -18.69
N THR A 88 6.09 -1.70 -17.49
CA THR A 88 5.28 -2.10 -16.32
C THR A 88 3.84 -1.66 -16.54
N PRO A 89 2.83 -2.56 -16.40
CA PRO A 89 1.44 -2.19 -16.47
C PRO A 89 1.05 -1.19 -15.39
N VAL A 90 0.15 -0.26 -15.71
CA VAL A 90 -0.39 0.71 -14.76
C VAL A 90 -1.56 0.06 -14.02
N ILE A 91 -1.26 -0.55 -12.88
CA ILE A 91 -2.23 -1.15 -11.95
C ILE A 91 -2.11 -0.45 -10.61
N ASP A 92 -3.23 0.04 -10.11
CA ASP A 92 -3.34 0.71 -8.81
C ASP A 92 -4.15 -0.14 -7.83
N LEU A 93 -3.79 -0.06 -6.56
CA LEU A 93 -4.52 -0.67 -5.45
C LEU A 93 -5.04 0.41 -4.50
N ASP A 94 -6.33 0.35 -4.16
CA ASP A 94 -6.85 1.04 -2.98
C ASP A 94 -6.78 0.03 -1.83
N MET A 95 -5.86 0.25 -0.90
CA MET A 95 -5.56 -0.70 0.15
C MET A 95 -5.24 0.00 1.46
N THR A 96 -5.61 -0.62 2.58
CA THR A 96 -5.09 -0.29 3.90
C THR A 96 -4.22 -1.44 4.41
N GLY A 97 -3.19 -1.11 5.16
CA GLY A 97 -2.34 -2.11 5.77
C GLY A 97 -1.87 -1.68 7.15
N GLY A 98 -1.61 -2.62 8.04
CA GLY A 98 -1.19 -2.30 9.40
C GLY A 98 -0.56 -3.47 10.14
N VAL A 99 0.14 -3.13 11.21
CA VAL A 99 0.78 -4.08 12.12
C VAL A 99 0.17 -3.97 13.50
N ASP A 100 0.00 -5.09 14.19
CA ASP A 100 -0.70 -5.13 15.49
C ASP A 100 0.08 -4.47 16.63
N PHE A 101 1.39 -4.34 16.52
CA PHE A 101 2.21 -3.65 17.53
C PHE A 101 2.15 -2.12 17.45
N ASN A 102 1.64 -1.56 16.37
CA ASN A 102 1.37 -0.13 16.19
C ASN A 102 0.10 0.07 15.35
N PRO A 103 -1.08 -0.08 15.94
CA PRO A 103 -2.35 0.02 15.21
C PRO A 103 -2.62 1.43 14.66
N ASP A 104 -1.96 2.46 15.19
CA ASP A 104 -2.09 3.83 14.69
C ASP A 104 -1.27 4.06 13.41
N ALA A 105 -0.31 3.18 13.10
CA ALA A 105 0.43 3.14 11.85
C ALA A 105 -0.30 2.26 10.82
N SER A 106 -1.50 2.65 10.43
CA SER A 106 -2.28 1.97 9.39
C SER A 106 -2.39 2.87 8.16
N PRO A 107 -1.35 2.93 7.32
CA PRO A 107 -1.39 3.78 6.15
C PRO A 107 -2.45 3.31 5.17
N VAL A 108 -3.20 4.26 4.62
CA VAL A 108 -3.92 4.04 3.37
C VAL A 108 -2.87 4.00 2.27
N ILE A 109 -2.86 2.91 1.53
CA ILE A 109 -1.96 2.73 0.39
C ILE A 109 -2.84 2.82 -0.85
N ASP A 110 -2.75 3.96 -1.51
CA ASP A 110 -3.39 4.19 -2.81
C ASP A 110 -2.28 4.47 -3.81
N GLY A 111 -2.15 3.59 -4.78
CA GLY A 111 -1.15 3.79 -5.80
C GLY A 111 -0.73 2.55 -6.57
N GLN A 112 0.19 2.82 -7.48
CA GLN A 112 0.68 1.87 -8.45
C GLN A 112 1.54 0.79 -7.82
N VAL A 113 1.29 -0.46 -8.19
CA VAL A 113 2.11 -1.60 -7.79
C VAL A 113 2.99 -2.07 -8.95
N GLU A 114 4.23 -2.42 -8.64
CA GLU A 114 5.14 -3.01 -9.62
C GLU A 114 4.84 -4.48 -9.85
N GLY A 115 4.60 -4.84 -11.10
CA GLY A 115 4.28 -6.22 -11.45
C GLY A 115 4.20 -6.44 -12.95
N GLN A 116 3.65 -7.60 -13.34
CA GLN A 116 3.51 -7.97 -14.75
C GLN A 116 2.35 -8.95 -14.97
N PHE A 117 1.81 -8.96 -16.17
CA PHE A 117 0.90 -10.00 -16.60
C PHE A 117 1.67 -11.29 -16.90
N LEU A 118 1.22 -12.41 -16.31
CA LEU A 118 1.75 -13.76 -16.58
C LEU A 118 1.04 -14.39 -17.77
N ASP A 119 -0.24 -14.07 -17.91
CA ASP A 119 -1.13 -14.42 -19.02
C ASP A 119 -2.30 -13.42 -19.05
N ASP A 120 -3.26 -13.62 -19.96
CA ASP A 120 -4.38 -12.69 -20.17
C ASP A 120 -5.28 -12.53 -18.93
N ASN A 121 -5.25 -13.52 -18.01
CA ASN A 121 -6.11 -13.56 -16.82
C ASN A 121 -5.34 -13.38 -15.51
N THR A 122 -4.02 -13.30 -15.54
CA THR A 122 -3.20 -13.37 -14.33
C THR A 122 -2.17 -12.23 -14.31
N TYR A 123 -2.26 -11.39 -13.29
CA TYR A 123 -1.26 -10.38 -12.96
C TYR A 123 -0.55 -10.76 -11.67
N ALA A 124 0.76 -10.54 -11.57
CA ALA A 124 1.53 -10.77 -10.36
C ALA A 124 2.37 -9.55 -10.01
N CYS A 125 2.40 -9.21 -8.71
CA CYS A 125 3.18 -8.08 -8.20
C CYS A 125 3.81 -8.41 -6.85
N ILE A 126 4.73 -7.53 -6.42
CA ILE A 126 5.25 -7.48 -5.06
C ILE A 126 4.76 -6.19 -4.42
N PHE A 127 4.07 -6.35 -3.29
CA PHE A 127 3.73 -5.24 -2.41
C PHE A 127 4.82 -5.07 -1.35
N ARG A 128 5.23 -3.82 -1.09
CA ARG A 128 6.19 -3.47 -0.03
C ARG A 128 5.50 -2.65 1.05
N TYR A 129 5.48 -3.18 2.27
CA TYR A 129 5.05 -2.45 3.47
C TYR A 129 6.28 -1.88 4.19
N ASP A 130 6.27 -0.59 4.53
CA ASP A 130 7.38 0.07 5.22
C ASP A 130 7.31 -0.19 6.73
N LEU A 131 8.03 -1.22 7.18
CA LEU A 131 8.08 -1.62 8.57
C LEU A 131 8.83 -0.61 9.44
N ALA A 132 9.86 0.02 8.90
CA ALA A 132 10.62 1.03 9.62
C ALA A 132 9.77 2.28 9.88
N GLU A 133 8.88 2.63 8.94
CA GLU A 133 7.92 3.72 9.14
C GLU A 133 6.81 3.32 10.11
N ALA A 134 6.30 2.09 10.01
CA ALA A 134 5.32 1.55 10.95
C ALA A 134 5.84 1.42 12.40
N ALA A 135 7.16 1.37 12.59
CA ALA A 135 7.79 1.35 13.91
C ALA A 135 8.03 2.75 14.48
N LYS A 136 7.24 3.75 14.08
CA LYS A 136 7.32 5.11 14.61
C LYS A 136 6.00 5.55 15.24
N ASP A 137 6.09 6.18 16.41
CA ASP A 137 4.98 6.84 17.07
C ASP A 137 5.06 8.36 16.76
N TYR A 138 4.10 8.82 16.01
CA TYR A 138 3.95 10.22 15.60
C TYR A 138 3.03 11.03 16.51
N THR A 139 2.49 10.47 17.59
CA THR A 139 1.48 11.13 18.44
C THR A 139 1.98 12.48 18.96
N GLU A 140 3.12 12.48 19.66
CA GLU A 140 3.69 13.71 20.22
C GLU A 140 4.16 14.67 19.11
N TYR A 141 4.73 14.12 18.03
CA TYR A 141 5.11 14.91 16.85
C TYR A 141 3.90 15.66 16.28
N SER A 142 2.80 14.97 16.05
CA SER A 142 1.58 15.57 15.47
C SER A 142 1.00 16.65 16.36
N GLU A 143 0.94 16.43 17.68
CA GLU A 143 0.49 17.43 18.63
C GLU A 143 1.36 18.70 18.57
N LYS A 144 2.68 18.53 18.68
CA LYS A 144 3.63 19.64 18.67
C LYS A 144 3.71 20.36 17.32
N TYR A 145 3.61 19.61 16.23
CA TYR A 145 3.60 20.18 14.88
C TYR A 145 2.32 21.01 14.64
N ASN A 146 1.16 20.52 15.08
CA ASN A 146 -0.09 21.27 15.01
C ASN A 146 -0.06 22.54 15.88
N GLU A 147 0.49 22.49 17.11
CA GLU A 147 0.70 23.67 17.94
C GLU A 147 1.56 24.72 17.22
N MET A 148 2.66 24.31 16.60
CA MET A 148 3.55 25.19 15.82
C MET A 148 2.85 25.75 14.60
N THR A 149 2.11 24.92 13.85
CA THR A 149 1.34 25.36 12.68
C THR A 149 0.33 26.45 13.07
N GLN A 150 -0.40 26.26 14.19
CA GLN A 150 -1.31 27.26 14.71
C GLN A 150 -0.60 28.56 15.12
N GLN A 151 0.58 28.47 15.74
CA GLN A 151 1.38 29.66 16.07
C GLN A 151 1.79 30.46 14.81
N VAL A 152 2.13 29.77 13.72
CA VAL A 152 2.45 30.44 12.45
C VAL A 152 1.23 31.16 11.89
N LEU A 153 0.04 30.58 11.92
CA LEU A 153 -1.21 31.23 11.52
C LEU A 153 -1.48 32.49 12.36
N ASP A 154 -1.33 32.37 13.68
CA ASP A 154 -1.53 33.47 14.62
C ASP A 154 -0.53 34.62 14.38
N GLU A 155 0.75 34.31 14.14
CA GLU A 155 1.81 35.30 13.81
C GLU A 155 1.55 36.00 12.47
N MET A 156 0.98 35.31 11.50
CA MET A 156 0.58 35.90 10.22
C MET A 156 -0.75 36.65 10.31
N GLY A 157 -1.52 36.45 11.38
CA GLY A 157 -2.84 37.06 11.58
C GLY A 157 -3.89 36.52 10.59
N ILE A 158 -3.76 35.27 10.18
CA ILE A 158 -4.62 34.57 9.21
C ILE A 158 -5.21 33.29 9.79
N THR A 159 -6.19 32.76 9.10
CA THR A 159 -6.80 31.44 9.37
C THR A 159 -6.55 30.49 8.22
N LEU A 160 -6.85 29.18 8.40
CA LEU A 160 -6.77 28.22 7.32
C LEU A 160 -7.68 28.58 6.13
N ASP A 161 -8.81 29.24 6.38
CA ASP A 161 -9.75 29.67 5.34
C ASP A 161 -9.18 30.78 4.44
N ASP A 162 -8.15 31.51 4.91
CA ASP A 162 -7.47 32.53 4.13
C ASP A 162 -6.43 31.95 3.15
N LEU A 163 -6.11 30.64 3.27
CA LEU A 163 -5.14 29.91 2.44
C LEU A 163 -5.82 29.30 1.21
N ASP A 164 -6.53 30.13 0.44
CA ASP A 164 -7.24 29.69 -0.76
C ASP A 164 -6.32 29.73 -2.00
N ASP A 165 -5.96 28.55 -2.52
CA ASP A 165 -5.10 28.41 -3.71
C ASP A 165 -5.79 28.80 -5.03
N GLN A 166 -7.09 29.11 -5.00
CA GLN A 166 -7.86 29.57 -6.16
C GLN A 166 -7.77 31.08 -6.40
N THR A 167 -7.18 31.83 -5.46
CA THR A 167 -6.99 33.26 -5.57
C THR A 167 -5.52 33.63 -5.51
N ASP A 168 -5.10 34.67 -6.24
CA ASP A 168 -3.69 35.15 -6.25
C ASP A 168 -3.24 35.55 -4.83
N GLU A 169 -4.13 36.17 -4.03
CA GLU A 169 -3.85 36.58 -2.67
C GLU A 169 -3.74 35.37 -1.73
N GLY A 170 -4.67 34.43 -1.79
CA GLY A 170 -4.65 33.20 -1.00
C GLY A 170 -3.45 32.33 -1.33
N TYR A 171 -3.10 32.21 -2.62
CA TYR A 171 -1.91 31.48 -3.05
C TYR A 171 -0.61 32.09 -2.47
N ALA A 172 -0.48 33.43 -2.47
CA ALA A 172 0.68 34.11 -1.88
C ALA A 172 0.77 33.89 -0.35
N LEU A 173 -0.37 33.89 0.36
CA LEU A 173 -0.43 33.58 1.78
C LEU A 173 -0.07 32.10 2.04
N LEU A 174 -0.54 31.19 1.21
CA LEU A 174 -0.22 29.76 1.29
C LEU A 174 1.29 29.50 1.11
N GLU A 175 1.91 30.18 0.14
CA GLU A 175 3.35 30.09 -0.09
C GLU A 175 4.14 30.61 1.13
N GLU A 176 3.78 31.80 1.68
CA GLU A 176 4.44 32.35 2.86
C GLU A 176 4.27 31.45 4.09
N PHE A 177 3.05 30.93 4.32
CA PHE A 177 2.73 30.02 5.40
C PHE A 177 3.55 28.74 5.30
N THR A 178 3.57 28.09 4.11
CA THR A 178 4.31 26.86 3.86
C THR A 178 5.81 27.05 4.10
N ASN A 179 6.38 28.17 3.68
CA ASN A 179 7.78 28.47 3.92
C ASN A 179 8.09 28.60 5.43
N LYS A 180 7.27 29.34 6.20
CA LYS A 180 7.45 29.49 7.66
C LYS A 180 7.30 28.16 8.40
N VAL A 181 6.33 27.34 8.02
CA VAL A 181 6.13 26.00 8.59
C VAL A 181 7.32 25.10 8.27
N SER A 182 7.80 25.11 7.02
CA SER A 182 8.95 24.31 6.59
C SER A 182 10.24 24.69 7.32
N GLU A 183 10.50 26.00 7.51
CA GLU A 183 11.68 26.49 8.26
C GLU A 183 11.72 25.97 9.71
N ARG A 184 10.55 25.80 10.34
CA ARG A 184 10.44 25.36 11.75
C ARG A 184 10.27 23.86 11.88
N GLY A 185 9.61 23.23 10.91
CA GLY A 185 9.16 21.82 10.99
C GLY A 185 10.28 20.83 11.26
N GLY A 186 11.50 21.09 10.75
CA GLY A 186 12.64 20.19 10.95
C GLY A 186 13.02 19.95 12.40
N GLU A 187 12.82 20.93 13.29
CA GLU A 187 13.13 20.80 14.71
C GLU A 187 12.17 19.85 15.44
N TYR A 188 10.99 19.59 14.88
CA TYR A 188 9.95 18.76 15.50
C TYR A 188 10.16 17.28 15.27
N GLN A 189 11.03 16.87 14.35
CA GLN A 189 11.40 15.47 14.13
C GLN A 189 11.86 14.74 15.40
N LYS A 190 12.44 15.48 16.37
CA LYS A 190 12.86 14.95 17.68
C LYS A 190 11.72 14.39 18.55
N TYR A 191 10.46 14.71 18.23
CA TYR A 191 9.28 14.22 18.93
C TYR A 191 8.75 12.88 18.35
N ILE A 192 9.28 12.43 17.21
CA ILE A 192 9.00 11.10 16.68
C ILE A 192 9.72 10.08 17.58
N LYS A 193 8.98 9.11 18.09
CA LYS A 193 9.52 8.05 18.93
C LYS A 193 9.63 6.76 18.15
N GLU A 194 10.69 6.01 18.38
CA GLU A 194 10.83 4.66 17.85
C GLU A 194 10.07 3.67 18.74
N ILE A 195 9.35 2.76 18.12
CA ILE A 195 8.70 1.61 18.73
C ILE A 195 9.57 0.39 18.43
N GLU A 196 9.85 -0.41 19.47
CA GLU A 196 10.55 -1.68 19.29
C GLU A 196 9.69 -2.64 18.47
N ILE A 197 10.24 -3.16 17.37
CA ILE A 197 9.59 -4.17 16.55
C ILE A 197 9.70 -5.51 17.29
N PRO A 198 8.59 -6.15 17.68
CA PRO A 198 8.63 -7.43 18.37
C PRO A 198 9.11 -8.55 17.45
N ASP A 199 9.64 -9.64 18.04
CA ASP A 199 10.11 -10.80 17.27
C ASP A 199 8.99 -11.48 16.45
N THR A 200 7.73 -11.30 16.88
CA THR A 200 6.53 -11.81 16.19
C THR A 200 5.44 -10.75 16.24
N PHE A 201 4.77 -10.54 15.11
CA PHE A 201 3.65 -9.62 14.98
C PHE A 201 2.76 -10.05 13.81
N ASN A 202 1.57 -9.47 13.72
CA ASN A 202 0.66 -9.69 12.59
C ASN A 202 0.67 -8.47 11.68
N LEU A 203 0.73 -8.73 10.37
CA LEU A 203 0.42 -7.76 9.32
C LEU A 203 -0.98 -8.09 8.80
N HIS A 204 -1.84 -7.09 8.69
CA HIS A 204 -3.11 -7.19 7.99
C HIS A 204 -3.09 -6.29 6.74
N LEU A 205 -3.78 -6.72 5.71
CA LEU A 205 -3.94 -6.00 4.45
C LEU A 205 -5.40 -6.09 4.03
N ASP A 206 -6.05 -4.96 3.80
CA ASP A 206 -7.42 -4.85 3.33
C ASP A 206 -7.44 -4.13 2.00
N ILE A 207 -7.66 -4.90 0.92
CA ILE A 207 -7.74 -4.38 -0.45
C ILE A 207 -9.22 -4.19 -0.78
N THR A 208 -9.61 -2.99 -1.20
CA THR A 208 -10.99 -2.66 -1.55
C THR A 208 -11.19 -2.44 -3.04
N LYS A 209 -10.13 -2.11 -3.77
CA LYS A 209 -10.19 -1.91 -5.21
C LYS A 209 -8.88 -2.29 -5.87
N VAL A 210 -8.99 -2.89 -7.06
CA VAL A 210 -7.90 -3.09 -8.01
C VAL A 210 -8.32 -2.44 -9.31
N LYS A 211 -7.52 -1.53 -9.84
CA LYS A 211 -7.84 -0.81 -11.08
C LYS A 211 -6.65 -0.78 -12.02
N GLY A 212 -6.91 -0.91 -13.31
CA GLY A 212 -5.89 -0.81 -14.35
C GLY A 212 -6.26 0.25 -15.38
N LEU A 213 -5.29 1.07 -15.78
CA LEU A 213 -5.51 2.08 -16.81
C LEU A 213 -5.62 1.40 -18.17
N GLU A 214 -6.75 1.61 -18.88
CA GLU A 214 -6.95 1.04 -20.22
C GLU A 214 -5.96 1.64 -21.21
N ALA A 215 -5.32 0.79 -21.99
CA ALA A 215 -4.43 1.22 -23.07
C ALA A 215 -5.19 2.05 -24.10
N ASN A 216 -4.53 3.11 -24.56
CA ASN A 216 -5.10 4.04 -25.56
C ASN A 216 -6.35 4.81 -25.09
N TYR A 217 -6.61 4.88 -23.79
CA TYR A 217 -7.68 5.73 -23.27
C TYR A 217 -7.49 7.18 -23.75
N GLN A 218 -8.57 7.77 -24.24
CA GLN A 218 -8.59 9.18 -24.65
C GLN A 218 -9.35 9.99 -23.63
N TRP A 219 -8.62 10.77 -22.83
CA TRP A 219 -9.22 11.64 -21.83
C TRP A 219 -10.28 12.58 -22.42
N SER A 220 -11.40 12.74 -21.71
CA SER A 220 -12.43 13.71 -22.03
C SER A 220 -12.94 14.41 -20.76
N GLU A 221 -13.33 15.69 -20.87
CA GLU A 221 -13.96 16.42 -19.76
C GLU A 221 -15.28 15.79 -19.31
N GLU A 222 -15.98 15.05 -20.18
CA GLU A 222 -17.22 14.35 -19.87
C GLU A 222 -16.94 13.14 -18.97
N ASP A 223 -15.90 12.37 -19.28
CA ASP A 223 -15.48 11.21 -18.51
C ASP A 223 -14.96 11.64 -17.14
N GLU A 224 -14.17 12.72 -17.07
CA GLU A 224 -13.69 13.25 -15.81
C GLU A 224 -14.83 13.72 -14.89
N LYS A 225 -15.84 14.39 -15.45
CA LYS A 225 -17.03 14.78 -14.70
C LYS A 225 -17.86 13.59 -14.21
N LYS A 226 -17.85 12.48 -14.94
CA LYS A 226 -18.64 11.29 -14.64
C LYS A 226 -17.94 10.32 -13.70
N TYR A 227 -16.64 10.12 -13.88
CA TYR A 227 -15.86 9.09 -13.23
C TYR A 227 -14.77 9.66 -12.28
N GLY A 228 -14.52 10.97 -12.35
CA GLY A 228 -13.48 11.62 -11.55
C GLY A 228 -12.09 11.05 -11.85
N THR A 229 -11.36 10.71 -10.80
CA THR A 229 -10.02 10.12 -10.89
C THR A 229 -10.01 8.69 -11.43
N ASP A 230 -11.17 8.03 -11.54
CA ASP A 230 -11.30 6.69 -12.11
C ASP A 230 -11.54 6.71 -13.63
N ALA A 231 -11.52 7.89 -14.27
CA ALA A 231 -11.69 8.00 -15.73
C ALA A 231 -10.58 7.24 -16.46
N GLY A 232 -10.97 6.33 -17.35
CA GLY A 232 -10.05 5.48 -18.11
C GLY A 232 -9.58 4.23 -17.41
N TYR A 233 -10.02 3.98 -16.17
CA TYR A 233 -9.69 2.76 -15.46
C TYR A 233 -10.81 1.71 -15.58
N TYR A 234 -10.44 0.47 -15.88
CA TYR A 234 -11.25 -0.68 -15.51
C TYR A 234 -10.99 -1.03 -14.04
N LYS A 235 -11.96 -1.64 -13.35
CA LYS A 235 -11.84 -1.89 -11.92
C LYS A 235 -12.55 -3.14 -11.46
N TYR A 236 -12.03 -3.70 -10.36
CA TYR A 236 -12.64 -4.73 -9.54
C TYR A 236 -12.80 -4.15 -8.13
N GLU A 237 -13.99 -4.26 -7.56
CA GLU A 237 -14.31 -3.75 -6.23
C GLU A 237 -14.74 -4.91 -5.32
N GLY A 238 -14.16 -5.00 -4.12
CA GLY A 238 -14.45 -6.12 -3.23
C GLY A 238 -13.86 -5.95 -1.84
N ASP A 239 -13.90 -7.03 -1.08
CA ASP A 239 -13.29 -7.14 0.25
C ASP A 239 -12.31 -8.32 0.21
N TRP A 240 -11.03 -8.00 0.10
CA TRP A 240 -9.94 -8.95 0.13
C TRP A 240 -9.06 -8.67 1.35
N SER A 241 -9.54 -9.12 2.53
CA SER A 241 -8.84 -8.94 3.81
C SER A 241 -7.93 -10.14 4.11
N PHE A 242 -6.66 -9.87 4.47
CA PHE A 242 -5.60 -10.85 4.71
C PHE A 242 -4.94 -10.65 6.07
#